data_54a87174bc6c77a5d74c010ff1f84ea4
#
_entry.id   54a87174bc6c77a5d74c010ff1f84ea4
#
_cell.length_a   1.000
_cell.length_b   1.000
_cell.length_c   1.000
_cell.angle_alpha   90.00
_cell.angle_beta   90.00
_cell.angle_gamma   90.00
#
_symmetry.space_group_name_H-M   'P 1'
#
loop_
_entity.id
_entity.type
_entity.pdbx_description
1 polymer ?
#
loop_
_entity_poly.entity_id
_entity_poly.type
_entity_poly.pdbx_seq_one_letter_code
_entity_poly.pdbx_strand_id
1 'polypeptide(L)'
;MTYVSPPAWAETVLRTLLGREDGETVAGDLLEEYRESVHPSRGQSRADWWFIRQVTGFACRATLFWALLAAALSLGRQALDWFVPTTDFMMRSTVSTYSAISLFIALGFWRAWRTRSVRAGAVAALIAGTLAAFFDTIGTALMFALWHDAKTRVAIAQSGGLSEAFQLSWLVILPAIVLAIIGGLVGKAAATVFRAGVSRL
;
A
#
# COMPACT_ATOMS: atom_id res chain seq x y z
N MET A 1 -29.59 16.27 -20.73
CA MET A 1 -28.19 16.55 -20.41
C MET A 1 -27.54 15.23 -19.93
N THR A 2 -26.66 14.64 -20.70
CA THR A 2 -25.91 13.46 -20.27
C THR A 2 -24.97 13.86 -19.14
N TYR A 3 -25.16 13.26 -17.97
CA TYR A 3 -24.36 13.58 -16.78
C TYR A 3 -22.95 13.01 -16.98
N VAL A 4 -22.01 13.90 -17.25
CA VAL A 4 -20.60 13.53 -17.47
C VAL A 4 -19.96 13.27 -16.12
N SER A 5 -19.46 12.05 -15.92
CA SER A 5 -18.80 11.62 -14.69
C SER A 5 -17.51 10.86 -14.99
N PRO A 6 -16.49 11.01 -14.14
CA PRO A 6 -15.28 10.22 -14.23
C PRO A 6 -15.55 8.75 -13.86
N PRO A 7 -14.55 7.85 -14.02
CA PRO A 7 -14.69 6.45 -13.64
C PRO A 7 -15.08 6.31 -12.16
N ALA A 8 -16.22 5.69 -11.86
CA ALA A 8 -16.78 5.59 -10.51
C ALA A 8 -15.85 4.91 -9.50
N TRP A 9 -15.04 3.93 -9.94
CA TRP A 9 -14.06 3.27 -9.09
C TRP A 9 -12.96 4.25 -8.61
N ALA A 10 -12.51 5.16 -9.46
CA ALA A 10 -11.47 6.12 -9.13
C ALA A 10 -11.97 7.14 -8.09
N GLU A 11 -13.19 7.64 -8.25
CA GLU A 11 -13.84 8.49 -7.25
C GLU A 11 -14.02 7.75 -5.90
N THR A 12 -14.43 6.48 -5.94
CA THR A 12 -14.58 5.66 -4.74
C THR A 12 -13.27 5.48 -3.98
N VAL A 13 -12.16 5.21 -4.70
CA VAL A 13 -10.82 5.10 -4.11
C VAL A 13 -10.41 6.42 -3.45
N LEU A 14 -10.59 7.54 -4.15
CA LEU A 14 -10.25 8.87 -3.64
C LEU A 14 -10.99 9.18 -2.33
N ARG A 15 -12.32 9.06 -2.33
CA ARG A 15 -13.16 9.31 -1.15
C ARG A 15 -12.82 8.37 0.01
N THR A 16 -12.48 7.11 -0.28
CA THR A 16 -12.10 6.14 0.74
C THR A 16 -10.77 6.50 1.39
N LEU A 17 -9.77 6.91 0.62
CA LEU A 17 -8.44 7.24 1.12
C LEU A 17 -8.39 8.56 1.90
N LEU A 18 -9.12 9.57 1.47
CA LEU A 18 -9.10 10.90 2.12
C LEU A 18 -9.97 10.98 3.38
N GLY A 19 -10.95 10.10 3.53
CA GLY A 19 -11.95 10.18 4.60
C GLY A 19 -13.10 11.10 4.23
N ARG A 20 -14.04 11.31 5.18
CA ARG A 20 -15.32 11.95 4.85
C ARG A 20 -15.18 13.46 4.59
N GLU A 21 -14.49 14.16 5.48
CA GLU A 21 -14.39 15.65 5.41
C GLU A 21 -13.49 16.09 4.25
N ASP A 22 -12.23 15.63 4.25
CA ASP A 22 -11.27 15.97 3.18
C ASP A 22 -11.69 15.36 1.83
N GLY A 23 -12.33 14.18 1.86
CA GLY A 23 -12.75 13.47 0.66
C GLY A 23 -13.91 14.14 -0.07
N GLU A 24 -14.84 14.77 0.64
CA GLU A 24 -15.94 15.52 0.02
C GLU A 24 -15.42 16.79 -0.66
N THR A 25 -14.52 17.52 -0.01
CA THR A 25 -13.95 18.76 -0.57
C THR A 25 -13.05 18.46 -1.78
N VAL A 26 -12.04 17.63 -1.61
CA VAL A 26 -11.08 17.33 -2.70
C VAL A 26 -11.76 16.61 -3.87
N ALA A 27 -12.70 15.69 -3.60
CA ALA A 27 -13.43 15.03 -4.68
C ALA A 27 -14.37 16.01 -5.38
N GLY A 28 -14.98 16.97 -4.65
CA GLY A 28 -15.80 18.04 -5.20
C GLY A 28 -15.00 18.89 -6.19
N ASP A 29 -13.87 19.42 -5.76
CA ASP A 29 -12.99 20.27 -6.56
C ASP A 29 -12.51 19.53 -7.82
N LEU A 30 -12.08 18.27 -7.69
CA LEU A 30 -11.65 17.48 -8.85
C LEU A 30 -12.78 17.15 -9.81
N LEU A 31 -14.01 16.94 -9.31
CA LEU A 31 -15.18 16.70 -10.14
C LEU A 31 -15.61 17.96 -10.89
N GLU A 32 -15.52 19.12 -10.24
CA GLU A 32 -15.79 20.40 -10.87
C GLU A 32 -14.77 20.68 -11.99
N GLU A 33 -13.47 20.58 -11.70
CA GLU A 33 -12.41 20.73 -12.69
C GLU A 33 -12.56 19.74 -13.86
N TYR A 34 -12.92 18.48 -13.56
CA TYR A 34 -13.18 17.47 -14.57
C TYR A 34 -14.30 17.90 -15.52
N ARG A 35 -15.43 18.40 -15.01
CA ARG A 35 -16.62 18.74 -15.78
C ARG A 35 -16.48 20.06 -16.52
N GLU A 36 -15.93 21.08 -15.87
CA GLU A 36 -15.93 22.44 -16.38
C GLU A 36 -14.75 22.74 -17.30
N SER A 37 -13.60 22.12 -17.02
CA SER A 37 -12.35 22.43 -17.72
C SER A 37 -11.83 21.27 -18.57
N VAL A 38 -11.64 20.11 -17.96
CA VAL A 38 -10.87 19.02 -18.59
C VAL A 38 -11.70 18.29 -19.64
N HIS A 39 -12.94 17.92 -19.31
CA HIS A 39 -13.81 17.19 -20.22
C HIS A 39 -14.17 18.00 -21.49
N PRO A 40 -14.59 19.27 -21.40
CA PRO A 40 -14.91 20.07 -22.58
C PRO A 40 -13.70 20.30 -23.50
N SER A 41 -12.49 20.43 -22.92
CA SER A 41 -11.27 20.73 -23.68
C SER A 41 -10.58 19.50 -24.28
N ARG A 42 -10.70 18.32 -23.65
CA ARG A 42 -9.90 17.13 -24.00
C ARG A 42 -10.71 15.92 -24.44
N GLY A 43 -12.04 15.94 -24.24
CA GLY A 43 -12.95 14.81 -24.47
C GLY A 43 -12.86 13.74 -23.39
N GLN A 44 -13.83 12.80 -23.37
CA GLN A 44 -14.05 11.82 -22.32
C GLN A 44 -12.80 11.02 -21.93
N SER A 45 -12.16 10.32 -22.87
CA SER A 45 -11.05 9.40 -22.57
C SER A 45 -9.83 10.10 -21.96
N ARG A 46 -9.50 11.32 -22.42
CA ARG A 46 -8.37 12.08 -21.88
C ARG A 46 -8.71 12.70 -20.53
N ALA A 47 -9.97 13.06 -20.32
CA ALA A 47 -10.45 13.54 -19.03
C ALA A 47 -10.43 12.41 -17.98
N ASP A 48 -10.89 11.21 -18.34
CA ASP A 48 -10.84 10.04 -17.46
C ASP A 48 -9.39 9.71 -17.06
N TRP A 49 -8.47 9.71 -18.01
CA TRP A 49 -7.06 9.49 -17.74
C TRP A 49 -6.46 10.56 -16.82
N TRP A 50 -6.82 11.84 -17.03
CA TRP A 50 -6.41 12.92 -16.14
C TRP A 50 -6.90 12.68 -14.71
N PHE A 51 -8.19 12.33 -14.54
CA PHE A 51 -8.77 12.06 -13.22
C PHE A 51 -8.09 10.88 -12.53
N ILE A 52 -7.89 9.77 -13.26
CA ILE A 52 -7.17 8.58 -12.74
C ILE A 52 -5.77 8.97 -12.27
N ARG A 53 -5.05 9.78 -13.03
CA ARG A 53 -3.70 10.25 -12.66
C ARG A 53 -3.71 11.08 -11.38
N GLN A 54 -4.70 11.95 -11.17
CA GLN A 54 -4.85 12.70 -9.93
C GLN A 54 -5.10 11.76 -8.74
N VAL A 55 -6.06 10.86 -8.87
CA VAL A 55 -6.37 9.86 -7.84
C VAL A 55 -5.15 8.99 -7.51
N THR A 56 -4.41 8.54 -8.52
CA THR A 56 -3.16 7.78 -8.32
C THR A 56 -2.12 8.60 -7.56
N GLY A 57 -1.97 9.90 -7.86
CA GLY A 57 -1.08 10.79 -7.13
C GLY A 57 -1.43 10.89 -5.64
N PHE A 58 -2.71 11.03 -5.31
CA PHE A 58 -3.19 11.03 -3.91
C PHE A 58 -2.97 9.68 -3.24
N ALA A 59 -3.28 8.59 -3.93
CA ALA A 59 -3.09 7.23 -3.43
C ALA A 59 -1.61 6.94 -3.12
N CYS A 60 -0.71 7.28 -4.04
CA CYS A 60 0.72 7.14 -3.84
C CYS A 60 1.22 7.96 -2.65
N ARG A 61 0.87 9.24 -2.55
CA ARG A 61 1.27 10.08 -1.39
C ARG A 61 0.79 9.50 -0.06
N ALA A 62 -0.40 8.91 -0.06
CA ALA A 62 -1.00 8.33 1.14
C ALA A 62 -0.33 7.01 1.59
N THR A 63 0.31 6.27 0.68
CA THR A 63 0.77 4.90 0.91
C THR A 63 2.25 4.65 0.64
N LEU A 64 2.94 5.55 -0.10
CA LEU A 64 4.32 5.35 -0.55
C LEU A 64 5.30 5.07 0.59
N PHE A 65 5.20 5.81 1.69
CA PHE A 65 6.06 5.58 2.86
C PHE A 65 5.95 4.13 3.37
N TRP A 66 4.73 3.63 3.51
CA TRP A 66 4.46 2.28 3.98
C TRP A 66 4.91 1.22 2.98
N ALA A 67 4.73 1.50 1.68
CA ALA A 67 5.18 0.63 0.61
C ALA A 67 6.71 0.50 0.58
N LEU A 68 7.41 1.63 0.69
CA LEU A 68 8.88 1.65 0.73
C LEU A 68 9.42 0.94 1.97
N LEU A 69 8.78 1.12 3.12
CA LEU A 69 9.19 0.45 4.35
C LEU A 69 8.96 -1.07 4.26
N ALA A 70 7.82 -1.50 3.70
CA ALA A 70 7.56 -2.92 3.46
C ALA A 70 8.56 -3.54 2.47
N ALA A 71 8.83 -2.86 1.36
CA ALA A 71 9.83 -3.31 0.38
C ALA A 71 11.23 -3.36 0.98
N ALA A 72 11.62 -2.36 1.78
CA ALA A 72 12.93 -2.34 2.44
C ALA A 72 13.09 -3.50 3.44
N LEU A 73 12.05 -3.84 4.19
CA LEU A 73 12.06 -5.00 5.09
C LEU A 73 12.20 -6.32 4.32
N SER A 74 11.48 -6.48 3.20
CA SER A 74 11.55 -7.67 2.35
C SER A 74 12.91 -7.81 1.69
N LEU A 75 13.36 -6.78 0.98
CA LEU A 75 14.66 -6.76 0.30
C LEU A 75 15.83 -6.87 1.29
N GLY A 76 15.74 -6.24 2.45
CA GLY A 76 16.75 -6.35 3.50
C GLY A 76 16.89 -7.78 4.00
N ARG A 77 15.76 -8.47 4.26
CA ARG A 77 15.79 -9.89 4.60
C ARG A 77 16.43 -10.72 3.48
N GLN A 78 15.98 -10.54 2.25
CA GLN A 78 16.47 -11.28 1.10
C GLN A 78 17.97 -11.06 0.87
N ALA A 79 18.45 -9.82 1.01
CA ALA A 79 19.86 -9.50 0.94
C ALA A 79 20.66 -10.22 2.04
N LEU A 80 20.14 -10.27 3.26
CA LEU A 80 20.78 -11.03 4.34
C LEU A 80 20.83 -12.55 4.04
N ASP A 81 19.75 -13.10 3.48
CA ASP A 81 19.70 -14.52 3.14
C ASP A 81 20.67 -14.89 2.00
N TRP A 82 20.88 -14.00 1.05
CA TRP A 82 21.76 -14.23 -0.10
C TRP A 82 23.23 -13.94 0.17
N PHE A 83 23.55 -12.87 0.92
CA PHE A 83 24.92 -12.39 1.09
C PHE A 83 25.54 -12.75 2.44
N VAL A 84 24.71 -13.02 3.44
CA VAL A 84 25.15 -13.41 4.78
C VAL A 84 24.39 -14.67 5.21
N PRO A 85 24.63 -15.82 4.56
CA PRO A 85 23.95 -17.06 4.87
C PRO A 85 24.17 -17.43 6.35
N THR A 86 23.11 -17.93 6.99
CA THR A 86 23.12 -18.34 8.39
C THR A 86 22.44 -19.68 8.56
N THR A 87 22.82 -20.43 9.59
CA THR A 87 22.11 -21.64 10.00
C THR A 87 20.83 -21.35 10.80
N ASP A 88 20.69 -20.13 11.29
CA ASP A 88 19.49 -19.69 12.05
C ASP A 88 18.48 -18.97 11.15
N PHE A 89 17.95 -19.71 10.20
CA PHE A 89 16.89 -19.25 9.27
C PHE A 89 15.59 -18.90 10.00
N MET A 90 15.29 -19.63 11.07
CA MET A 90 14.04 -19.47 11.82
C MET A 90 13.95 -18.09 12.45
N MET A 91 15.03 -17.63 13.10
CA MET A 91 15.04 -16.31 13.74
C MET A 91 14.82 -15.18 12.73
N ARG A 92 15.51 -15.19 11.58
CA ARG A 92 15.34 -14.17 10.53
C ARG A 92 13.93 -14.16 9.97
N SER A 93 13.38 -15.34 9.67
CA SER A 93 12.01 -15.49 9.20
C SER A 93 11.01 -14.95 10.21
N THR A 94 11.18 -15.29 11.47
CA THR A 94 10.33 -14.83 12.58
C THR A 94 10.35 -13.32 12.70
N VAL A 95 11.52 -12.70 12.78
CA VAL A 95 11.67 -11.23 12.89
C VAL A 95 11.05 -10.52 11.70
N SER A 96 11.32 -10.96 10.48
CA SER A 96 10.76 -10.31 9.28
C SER A 96 9.24 -10.46 9.20
N THR A 97 8.69 -11.63 9.58
CA THR A 97 7.26 -11.88 9.59
C THR A 97 6.54 -10.98 10.61
N TYR A 98 7.03 -10.92 11.85
CA TYR A 98 6.41 -10.04 12.86
C TYR A 98 6.56 -8.56 12.51
N SER A 99 7.66 -8.16 11.87
CA SER A 99 7.84 -6.79 11.39
C SER A 99 6.81 -6.45 10.31
N ALA A 100 6.58 -7.34 9.35
CA ALA A 100 5.57 -7.15 8.31
C ALA A 100 4.14 -7.12 8.89
N ILE A 101 3.81 -8.01 9.83
CA ILE A 101 2.53 -8.03 10.54
C ILE A 101 2.31 -6.69 11.25
N SER A 102 3.28 -6.24 12.05
CA SER A 102 3.20 -5.00 12.79
C SER A 102 3.03 -3.78 11.86
N LEU A 103 3.73 -3.77 10.74
CA LEU A 103 3.65 -2.71 9.73
C LEU A 103 2.24 -2.55 9.18
N PHE A 104 1.62 -3.66 8.73
CA PHE A 104 0.29 -3.60 8.12
C PHE A 104 -0.82 -3.35 9.13
N ILE A 105 -0.69 -3.84 10.37
CA ILE A 105 -1.58 -3.47 11.48
C ILE A 105 -1.46 -1.97 11.76
N ALA A 106 -0.24 -1.42 11.83
CA ALA A 106 -0.01 -0.01 12.08
C ALA A 106 -0.55 0.88 10.93
N LEU A 107 -0.38 0.46 9.68
CA LEU A 107 -0.97 1.14 8.51
C LEU A 107 -2.50 1.19 8.64
N GLY A 108 -3.14 0.06 8.90
CA GLY A 108 -4.58 -0.04 9.05
C GLY A 108 -5.10 0.82 10.21
N PHE A 109 -4.45 0.73 11.37
CA PHE A 109 -4.73 1.55 12.54
C PHE A 109 -4.64 3.04 12.21
N TRP A 110 -3.51 3.49 11.68
CA TRP A 110 -3.26 4.90 11.36
C TRP A 110 -4.28 5.48 10.38
N ARG A 111 -4.59 4.72 9.32
CA ARG A 111 -5.57 5.16 8.32
C ARG A 111 -6.97 5.23 8.92
N ALA A 112 -7.40 4.22 9.65
CA ALA A 112 -8.73 4.19 10.26
C ALA A 112 -8.87 5.22 11.38
N TRP A 113 -7.81 5.48 12.16
CA TRP A 113 -7.78 6.56 13.14
C TRP A 113 -8.05 7.93 12.49
N ARG A 114 -7.38 8.22 11.38
CA ARG A 114 -7.54 9.50 10.68
C ARG A 114 -8.86 9.64 9.93
N THR A 115 -9.27 8.59 9.22
CA THR A 115 -10.43 8.63 8.31
C THR A 115 -11.72 8.08 8.94
N ARG A 116 -11.64 7.45 10.12
CA ARG A 116 -12.72 6.70 10.80
C ARG A 116 -13.31 5.58 9.95
N SER A 117 -12.58 5.11 8.99
CA SER A 117 -13.02 4.10 8.04
C SER A 117 -12.04 2.92 8.00
N VAL A 118 -12.51 1.75 8.39
CA VAL A 118 -11.74 0.50 8.25
C VAL A 118 -11.43 0.22 6.78
N ARG A 119 -12.34 0.59 5.87
CA ARG A 119 -12.16 0.44 4.41
C ARG A 119 -10.95 1.24 3.93
N ALA A 120 -10.70 2.42 4.50
CA ALA A 120 -9.51 3.22 4.17
C ALA A 120 -8.20 2.48 4.49
N GLY A 121 -8.17 1.76 5.61
CA GLY A 121 -7.03 0.89 5.97
C GLY A 121 -6.84 -0.25 4.97
N ALA A 122 -7.90 -0.95 4.61
CA ALA A 122 -7.85 -2.05 3.65
C ALA A 122 -7.40 -1.59 2.24
N VAL A 123 -7.95 -0.50 1.74
CA VAL A 123 -7.56 0.08 0.43
C VAL A 123 -6.11 0.57 0.47
N ALA A 124 -5.70 1.23 1.56
CA ALA A 124 -4.31 1.65 1.73
C ALA A 124 -3.34 0.47 1.77
N ALA A 125 -3.70 -0.63 2.44
CA ALA A 125 -2.88 -1.84 2.48
C ALA A 125 -2.79 -2.56 1.12
N LEU A 126 -3.89 -2.60 0.37
CA LEU A 126 -3.88 -3.12 -1.01
C LEU A 126 -2.90 -2.31 -1.88
N ILE A 127 -2.99 -1.00 -1.85
CA ILE A 127 -2.12 -0.12 -2.67
C ILE A 127 -0.67 -0.20 -2.18
N ALA A 128 -0.43 -0.09 -0.86
CA ALA A 128 0.91 -0.17 -0.29
C ALA A 128 1.56 -1.54 -0.53
N GLY A 129 0.81 -2.64 -0.37
CA GLY A 129 1.27 -4.00 -0.63
C GLY A 129 1.62 -4.23 -2.10
N THR A 130 0.78 -3.73 -3.02
CA THR A 130 1.03 -3.82 -4.47
C THR A 130 2.28 -3.02 -4.87
N LEU A 131 2.43 -1.79 -4.36
CA LEU A 131 3.63 -0.97 -4.60
C LEU A 131 4.88 -1.62 -3.99
N ALA A 132 4.77 -2.17 -2.78
CA ALA A 132 5.86 -2.87 -2.13
C ALA A 132 6.29 -4.10 -2.93
N ALA A 133 5.34 -4.93 -3.39
CA ALA A 133 5.62 -6.09 -4.23
C ALA A 133 6.30 -5.70 -5.55
N PHE A 134 5.89 -4.59 -6.14
CA PHE A 134 6.52 -4.06 -7.35
C PHE A 134 7.97 -3.62 -7.10
N PHE A 135 8.23 -2.85 -6.03
CA PHE A 135 9.58 -2.43 -5.64
C PHE A 135 10.45 -3.62 -5.27
N ASP A 136 9.91 -4.59 -4.56
CA ASP A 136 10.60 -5.82 -4.18
C ASP A 136 10.98 -6.64 -5.42
N THR A 137 10.06 -6.80 -6.38
CA THR A 137 10.33 -7.47 -7.66
C THR A 137 11.48 -6.81 -8.42
N ILE A 138 11.48 -5.48 -8.52
CA ILE A 138 12.57 -4.72 -9.17
C ILE A 138 13.88 -4.89 -8.38
N GLY A 139 13.82 -4.73 -7.06
CA GLY A 139 15.01 -4.87 -6.20
C GLY A 139 15.61 -6.26 -6.28
N THR A 140 14.79 -7.31 -6.25
CA THR A 140 15.19 -8.71 -6.44
C THR A 140 15.87 -8.91 -7.79
N ALA A 141 15.28 -8.41 -8.88
CA ALA A 141 15.86 -8.50 -10.22
C ALA A 141 17.20 -7.78 -10.30
N LEU A 142 17.33 -6.61 -9.70
CA LEU A 142 18.59 -5.86 -9.64
C LEU A 142 19.65 -6.60 -8.82
N MET A 143 19.29 -7.11 -7.65
CA MET A 143 20.23 -7.90 -6.84
C MET A 143 20.72 -9.14 -7.62
N PHE A 144 19.82 -9.86 -8.27
CA PHE A 144 20.18 -11.02 -9.06
C PHE A 144 21.06 -10.67 -10.28
N ALA A 145 20.80 -9.53 -10.93
CA ALA A 145 21.61 -9.07 -12.07
C ALA A 145 23.02 -8.66 -11.66
N LEU A 146 23.17 -8.06 -10.47
CA LEU A 146 24.47 -7.58 -9.97
C LEU A 146 25.29 -8.69 -9.31
N TRP A 147 24.66 -9.65 -8.65
CA TRP A 147 25.31 -10.72 -7.89
C TRP A 147 24.84 -12.08 -8.37
N HIS A 148 25.55 -12.64 -9.34
CA HIS A 148 25.24 -13.94 -9.93
C HIS A 148 26.40 -14.95 -9.83
N ASP A 149 27.30 -14.75 -8.89
CA ASP A 149 28.40 -15.68 -8.60
C ASP A 149 27.90 -17.03 -8.06
N ALA A 150 28.78 -18.03 -8.04
CA ALA A 150 28.40 -19.40 -7.66
C ALA A 150 27.92 -19.51 -6.22
N LYS A 151 28.48 -18.73 -5.29
CA LYS A 151 28.08 -18.74 -3.87
C LYS A 151 26.67 -18.20 -3.71
N THR A 152 26.37 -17.07 -4.33
CA THR A 152 25.04 -16.45 -4.31
C THR A 152 23.98 -17.37 -4.91
N ARG A 153 24.29 -18.08 -6.02
CA ARG A 153 23.35 -19.06 -6.60
C ARG A 153 23.01 -20.20 -5.64
N VAL A 154 24.00 -20.71 -4.91
CA VAL A 154 23.78 -21.76 -3.89
C VAL A 154 22.91 -21.20 -2.74
N ALA A 155 23.19 -20.00 -2.25
CA ALA A 155 22.41 -19.36 -1.21
C ALA A 155 20.95 -19.15 -1.64
N ILE A 156 20.72 -18.69 -2.86
CA ILE A 156 19.38 -18.54 -3.45
C ILE A 156 18.64 -19.88 -3.48
N ALA A 157 19.30 -20.94 -3.95
CA ALA A 157 18.70 -22.28 -4.02
C ALA A 157 18.33 -22.82 -2.63
N GLN A 158 19.14 -22.51 -1.60
CA GLN A 158 18.89 -22.90 -0.22
C GLN A 158 17.80 -22.08 0.47
N SER A 159 17.54 -20.85 0.00
CA SER A 159 16.55 -19.93 0.57
C SER A 159 15.17 -19.98 -0.12
N GLY A 160 14.88 -21.05 -0.86
CA GLY A 160 13.58 -21.24 -1.53
C GLY A 160 13.61 -21.01 -3.05
N GLY A 161 14.74 -20.56 -3.58
CA GLY A 161 14.95 -20.35 -5.02
C GLY A 161 14.41 -19.02 -5.55
N LEU A 162 14.71 -18.74 -6.81
CA LEU A 162 14.29 -17.49 -7.47
C LEU A 162 12.77 -17.34 -7.58
N SER A 163 12.05 -18.44 -7.81
CA SER A 163 10.60 -18.37 -7.94
C SER A 163 9.93 -17.89 -6.66
N GLU A 164 10.38 -18.36 -5.51
CA GLU A 164 9.89 -17.90 -4.21
C GLU A 164 10.23 -16.44 -3.97
N ALA A 165 11.46 -16.03 -4.27
CA ALA A 165 11.91 -14.64 -4.13
C ALA A 165 11.02 -13.64 -4.90
N PHE A 166 10.56 -14.00 -6.11
CA PHE A 166 9.70 -13.15 -6.92
C PHE A 166 8.21 -13.24 -6.55
N GLN A 167 7.75 -14.37 -6.02
CA GLN A 167 6.32 -14.59 -5.78
C GLN A 167 5.88 -14.17 -4.38
N LEU A 168 6.77 -14.30 -3.39
CA LEU A 168 6.41 -14.12 -1.98
C LEU A 168 5.76 -12.77 -1.69
N SER A 169 6.31 -11.69 -2.24
CA SER A 169 5.80 -10.33 -2.01
C SER A 169 4.38 -10.13 -2.57
N TRP A 170 4.03 -10.82 -3.64
CA TRP A 170 2.67 -10.79 -4.22
C TRP A 170 1.68 -11.61 -3.38
N LEU A 171 2.12 -12.73 -2.83
CA LEU A 171 1.29 -13.58 -1.97
C LEU A 171 0.95 -12.91 -0.63
N VAL A 172 1.80 -12.01 -0.14
CA VAL A 172 1.60 -11.29 1.12
C VAL A 172 0.52 -10.21 1.02
N ILE A 173 0.09 -9.79 -0.17
CA ILE A 173 -0.91 -8.72 -0.33
C ILE A 173 -2.24 -9.06 0.38
N LEU A 174 -2.77 -10.27 0.22
CA LEU A 174 -4.01 -10.66 0.89
C LEU A 174 -3.90 -10.67 2.42
N PRO A 175 -2.91 -11.33 3.02
CA PRO A 175 -2.64 -11.21 4.46
C PRO A 175 -2.48 -9.76 4.93
N ALA A 176 -1.80 -8.91 4.16
CA ALA A 176 -1.60 -7.49 4.49
C ALA A 176 -2.94 -6.73 4.61
N ILE A 177 -3.89 -6.99 3.70
CA ILE A 177 -5.24 -6.42 3.76
C ILE A 177 -5.97 -6.87 5.04
N VAL A 178 -5.91 -8.16 5.37
CA VAL A 178 -6.55 -8.71 6.58
C VAL A 178 -5.96 -8.06 7.84
N LEU A 179 -4.63 -7.97 7.93
CA LEU A 179 -3.94 -7.33 9.04
C LEU A 179 -4.31 -5.84 9.16
N ALA A 180 -4.41 -5.13 8.05
CA ALA A 180 -4.84 -3.74 8.04
C ALA A 180 -6.31 -3.57 8.44
N ILE A 181 -7.18 -4.53 8.14
CA ILE A 181 -8.57 -4.52 8.64
C ILE A 181 -8.57 -4.67 10.17
N ILE A 182 -7.78 -5.60 10.72
CA ILE A 182 -7.65 -5.79 12.17
C ILE A 182 -7.15 -4.51 12.83
N GLY A 183 -6.05 -3.94 12.35
CA GLY A 183 -5.53 -2.66 12.81
C GLY A 183 -6.55 -1.53 12.67
N GLY A 184 -7.29 -1.52 11.56
CA GLY A 184 -8.32 -0.54 11.27
C GLY A 184 -9.51 -0.59 12.23
N LEU A 185 -9.93 -1.78 12.65
CA LEU A 185 -10.98 -1.93 13.68
C LEU A 185 -10.54 -1.31 15.00
N VAL A 186 -9.32 -1.59 15.45
CA VAL A 186 -8.74 -1.01 16.67
C VAL A 186 -8.60 0.51 16.53
N GLY A 187 -8.09 1.01 15.41
CA GLY A 187 -7.90 2.43 15.16
C GLY A 187 -9.22 3.21 15.14
N LYS A 188 -10.27 2.65 14.53
CA LYS A 188 -11.61 3.24 14.53
C LYS A 188 -12.20 3.29 15.94
N ALA A 189 -12.11 2.20 16.70
CA ALA A 189 -12.60 2.14 18.08
C ALA A 189 -11.87 3.16 18.96
N ALA A 190 -10.55 3.25 18.86
CA ALA A 190 -9.75 4.22 19.61
C ALA A 190 -10.11 5.67 19.26
N ALA A 191 -10.35 5.99 17.98
CA ALA A 191 -10.76 7.32 17.55
C ALA A 191 -12.14 7.72 18.11
N THR A 192 -13.07 6.77 18.26
CA THR A 192 -14.38 7.04 18.85
C THR A 192 -14.31 7.31 20.36
N VAL A 193 -13.53 6.51 21.08
CA VAL A 193 -13.33 6.66 22.53
C VAL A 193 -12.65 7.99 22.87
N PHE A 194 -11.61 8.33 22.13
CA PHE A 194 -10.85 9.58 22.36
C PHE A 194 -11.76 10.81 22.26
N ARG A 195 -12.63 10.88 21.25
CA ARG A 195 -13.56 12.02 21.09
C ARG A 195 -14.67 12.07 22.13
N ALA A 196 -15.20 10.92 22.52
CA ALA A 196 -16.20 10.87 23.60
C ALA A 196 -15.61 11.37 24.94
N GLY A 197 -14.31 11.21 25.16
CA GLY A 197 -13.59 11.78 26.29
C GLY A 197 -13.45 13.30 26.21
N VAL A 198 -13.09 13.82 25.03
CA VAL A 198 -12.88 15.28 24.83
C VAL A 198 -14.19 16.07 24.89
N SER A 199 -15.32 15.49 24.45
CA SER A 199 -16.63 16.17 24.50
C SER A 199 -17.24 16.28 25.89
N ARG A 200 -16.63 15.67 26.91
CA ARG A 200 -17.05 15.71 28.32
C ARG A 200 -16.24 16.68 29.17
N LEU A 201 -15.19 17.27 28.61
CA LEU A 201 -14.39 18.34 29.23
C LEU A 201 -14.80 19.70 28.70
#